data_2c4bd9c1b3089225a4b6754dae563b95
#
_entry.id   2c4bd9c1b3089225a4b6754dae563b95
#
_cell.length_a   1.000
_cell.length_b   1.000
_cell.length_c   1.000
_cell.angle_alpha   90.00
_cell.angle_beta   90.00
_cell.angle_gamma   90.00
#
_symmetry.space_group_name_H-M   'P 1'
#
loop_
_entity.id
_entity.type
_entity.pdbx_description
1 polymer ?
#
loop_
_entity_poly.entity_id
_entity_poly.type
_entity_poly.pdbx_seq_one_letter_code
_entity_poly.pdbx_strand_id
1 'polypeptide(L)'
;MKKVIVFVIVIQAVHCLSASAQRVINVDFDKASGKLNTMFKECVGAGRANEGLRADWQQQLAYVKKQCDFKYIRMHGLLTDDMAVYTEDSKGNPIYSYMYVDVLFDFLHSIGVKPFVELGFMPQALASGPQTIFWWRGNVTPPKDYNKWAALVRNLVEHFTERYGADEVKTWYFEVWNEPNLSPGFWTGTQEEYFILYKYAAEAVKSVNKNYRVGGPGTAGAAWEPEMIEFCEKYNVPIDFVSTHSYGVNQGFLDEFGQSGTALSKDPMAVSGDVLQSRKEIAASTKPGLELHYTEWSSSYTPADPLHDSYHEAAYILEKLKQVGNAAQSMSYWVFTDIFEEPGPRHIPFHGGFGLLTIQGINKPAFYAYQFLNKLGSTELANTDSRSWVTKNNRGDMQMLLWDYTYTLPDSTNNQQYYIKDLPAKAKGKVSIKAANLPAGTYTLSMYKVGYRANDAHTGYIDMGRPNQLNKQQVEKLKSMSNGNAFYTTKVVVKANGSFSKDIDLRENDVVLLNLVRN
;
A
#
# COMPACT_ATOMS: atom_id res chain seq x y z
N MET A 1 3.04 -13.16 -84.07
CA MET A 1 2.46 -13.83 -82.90
C MET A 1 3.43 -13.71 -81.71
N LYS A 2 3.17 -12.76 -80.82
CA LYS A 2 3.99 -12.57 -79.59
C LYS A 2 3.35 -13.37 -78.49
N LYS A 3 4.07 -14.34 -77.90
CA LYS A 3 3.70 -15.10 -76.75
C LYS A 3 3.96 -14.26 -75.49
N VAL A 4 2.91 -13.95 -74.73
CA VAL A 4 2.99 -13.35 -73.40
C VAL A 4 3.09 -14.50 -72.40
N ILE A 5 4.19 -14.57 -71.63
CA ILE A 5 4.36 -15.49 -70.52
C ILE A 5 3.94 -14.73 -69.26
N VAL A 6 2.88 -15.20 -68.61
CA VAL A 6 2.40 -14.69 -67.30
C VAL A 6 3.10 -15.50 -66.20
N PHE A 7 3.96 -14.82 -65.42
CA PHE A 7 4.52 -15.38 -64.20
C PHE A 7 3.53 -15.18 -63.04
N VAL A 8 2.98 -16.24 -62.52
CA VAL A 8 2.19 -16.23 -61.28
C VAL A 8 3.15 -16.38 -60.10
N ILE A 9 3.38 -15.29 -59.36
CA ILE A 9 4.13 -15.33 -58.10
C ILE A 9 3.16 -15.74 -56.99
N VAL A 10 3.30 -16.97 -56.50
CA VAL A 10 2.59 -17.44 -55.29
C VAL A 10 3.37 -16.93 -54.07
N ILE A 11 2.85 -15.91 -53.40
CA ILE A 11 3.37 -15.43 -52.11
C ILE A 11 2.79 -16.36 -51.03
N GLN A 12 3.60 -17.31 -50.57
CA GLN A 12 3.29 -18.05 -49.34
C GLN A 12 3.53 -17.12 -48.15
N ALA A 13 2.44 -16.64 -47.53
CA ALA A 13 2.51 -15.96 -46.24
C ALA A 13 2.89 -16.98 -45.15
N VAL A 14 4.14 -17.00 -44.79
CA VAL A 14 4.62 -17.74 -43.63
C VAL A 14 4.10 -17.00 -42.38
N HIS A 15 3.03 -17.49 -41.81
CA HIS A 15 2.59 -17.08 -40.46
C HIS A 15 3.60 -17.64 -39.47
N CYS A 16 4.61 -16.83 -39.09
CA CYS A 16 5.39 -17.10 -37.90
C CYS A 16 4.46 -16.99 -36.69
N LEU A 17 3.89 -18.12 -36.29
CA LEU A 17 3.36 -18.29 -34.94
C LEU A 17 4.56 -18.16 -34.00
N SER A 18 4.75 -16.99 -33.41
CA SER A 18 5.66 -16.81 -32.28
C SER A 18 5.12 -17.68 -31.14
N ALA A 19 5.65 -18.90 -31.04
CA ALA A 19 5.45 -19.74 -29.87
C ALA A 19 6.07 -18.98 -28.69
N SER A 20 5.25 -18.26 -27.94
CA SER A 20 5.66 -17.70 -26.65
C SER A 20 6.21 -18.87 -25.82
N ALA A 21 7.46 -18.77 -25.40
CA ALA A 21 8.05 -19.80 -24.55
C ALA A 21 7.16 -20.00 -23.33
N GLN A 22 6.75 -21.25 -23.10
CA GLN A 22 5.87 -21.59 -21.97
C GLN A 22 6.57 -21.18 -20.67
N ARG A 23 5.94 -20.32 -19.85
CA ARG A 23 6.46 -19.93 -18.53
C ARG A 23 6.50 -21.15 -17.62
N VAL A 24 7.68 -21.51 -17.12
CA VAL A 24 7.88 -22.66 -16.22
C VAL A 24 8.49 -22.18 -14.92
N ILE A 25 7.84 -22.49 -13.81
CA ILE A 25 8.34 -22.18 -12.45
C ILE A 25 8.87 -23.49 -11.86
N ASN A 26 10.19 -23.60 -11.78
CA ASN A 26 10.86 -24.73 -11.16
C ASN A 26 11.17 -24.41 -9.70
N VAL A 27 10.81 -25.31 -8.79
CA VAL A 27 10.98 -25.17 -7.35
C VAL A 27 11.63 -26.42 -6.79
N ASP A 28 12.64 -26.24 -5.97
CA ASP A 28 13.22 -27.29 -5.15
C ASP A 28 12.85 -27.01 -3.68
N PHE A 29 12.06 -27.90 -3.08
CA PHE A 29 11.54 -27.72 -1.72
C PHE A 29 12.66 -27.67 -0.66
N ASP A 30 13.82 -28.27 -0.94
CA ASP A 30 14.96 -28.26 -0.04
C ASP A 30 15.85 -27.02 -0.19
N LYS A 31 15.66 -26.22 -1.25
CA LYS A 31 16.46 -25.03 -1.52
C LYS A 31 15.77 -23.75 -1.01
N ALA A 32 15.94 -23.46 0.29
CA ALA A 32 15.52 -22.18 0.86
C ALA A 32 16.45 -21.05 0.40
N SER A 33 15.88 -19.92 0.03
CA SER A 33 16.62 -18.65 -0.19
C SER A 33 16.75 -17.82 1.07
N GLY A 34 15.91 -18.05 2.08
CA GLY A 34 15.95 -17.36 3.37
C GLY A 34 14.59 -17.21 4.02
N LYS A 35 14.53 -16.37 5.03
CA LYS A 35 13.27 -15.93 5.63
C LYS A 35 12.53 -15.01 4.66
N LEU A 36 11.22 -15.21 4.47
CA LEU A 36 10.41 -14.31 3.68
C LEU A 36 10.44 -12.90 4.28
N ASN A 37 10.77 -11.89 3.48
CA ASN A 37 10.60 -10.51 3.87
C ASN A 37 9.12 -10.16 3.90
N THR A 38 8.65 -9.61 5.02
CA THR A 38 7.25 -9.27 5.26
C THR A 38 7.00 -7.77 5.31
N MET A 39 7.88 -6.95 4.69
CA MET A 39 7.78 -5.49 4.66
C MET A 39 6.42 -4.98 4.17
N PHE A 40 5.73 -5.77 3.34
CA PHE A 40 4.43 -5.48 2.76
C PHE A 40 3.27 -5.49 3.78
N LYS A 41 3.47 -6.07 4.95
CA LYS A 41 2.46 -6.09 6.03
C LYS A 41 2.91 -5.39 7.32
N GLU A 42 4.02 -4.66 7.25
CA GLU A 42 4.46 -3.90 8.42
C GLU A 42 3.52 -2.71 8.70
N CYS A 43 3.10 -1.95 7.68
CA CYS A 43 2.24 -0.79 7.86
C CYS A 43 1.17 -0.70 6.77
N VAL A 44 0.04 -0.09 7.10
CA VAL A 44 -1.02 0.32 6.17
C VAL A 44 -1.46 1.75 6.48
N GLY A 45 -1.86 2.51 5.46
CA GLY A 45 -2.38 3.85 5.61
C GLY A 45 -3.88 3.89 5.97
N ALA A 46 -4.29 5.01 6.53
CA ALA A 46 -5.67 5.42 6.70
C ALA A 46 -5.78 6.94 6.43
N GLY A 47 -6.99 7.46 6.23
CA GLY A 47 -7.20 8.89 6.07
C GLY A 47 -6.81 9.67 7.33
N ARG A 48 -7.77 10.20 8.08
CA ARG A 48 -7.47 10.95 9.30
C ARG A 48 -7.84 10.20 10.59
N ALA A 49 -7.22 10.59 11.68
CA ALA A 49 -7.42 9.97 13.00
C ALA A 49 -8.90 10.05 13.47
N ASN A 50 -9.60 11.15 13.18
CA ASN A 50 -11.00 11.31 13.55
C ASN A 50 -11.93 10.28 12.89
N GLU A 51 -11.64 9.82 11.67
CA GLU A 51 -12.37 8.72 11.03
C GLU A 51 -12.30 7.42 11.86
N GLY A 52 -11.20 7.22 12.57
CA GLY A 52 -10.98 6.06 13.43
C GLY A 52 -11.88 6.00 14.68
N LEU A 53 -12.61 7.07 14.98
CA LEU A 53 -13.66 7.09 16.03
C LEU A 53 -14.97 6.46 15.55
N ARG A 54 -15.12 6.19 14.23
CA ARG A 54 -16.34 5.61 13.64
C ARG A 54 -16.37 4.09 13.82
N ALA A 55 -17.50 3.56 14.18
CA ALA A 55 -17.69 2.13 14.38
C ALA A 55 -17.46 1.30 13.09
N ASP A 56 -17.90 1.80 11.94
CA ASP A 56 -17.71 1.13 10.64
C ASP A 56 -16.24 1.08 10.22
N TRP A 57 -15.47 2.14 10.45
CA TRP A 57 -14.03 2.18 10.23
C TRP A 57 -13.31 1.14 11.11
N GLN A 58 -13.65 1.10 12.41
CA GLN A 58 -13.06 0.15 13.37
C GLN A 58 -13.38 -1.30 13.00
N GLN A 59 -14.61 -1.60 12.58
CA GLN A 59 -15.00 -2.92 12.11
C GLN A 59 -14.21 -3.34 10.86
N GLN A 60 -14.04 -2.43 9.89
CA GLN A 60 -13.26 -2.69 8.69
C GLN A 60 -11.78 -2.91 9.01
N LEU A 61 -11.18 -2.11 9.90
CA LEU A 61 -9.77 -2.29 10.28
C LEU A 61 -9.55 -3.63 11.00
N ALA A 62 -10.42 -4.01 11.93
CA ALA A 62 -10.36 -5.30 12.61
C ALA A 62 -10.46 -6.48 11.60
N TYR A 63 -11.31 -6.34 10.57
CA TYR A 63 -11.42 -7.32 9.50
C TYR A 63 -10.13 -7.37 8.65
N VAL A 64 -9.60 -6.24 8.22
CA VAL A 64 -8.36 -6.15 7.44
C VAL A 64 -7.18 -6.70 8.25
N LYS A 65 -7.06 -6.34 9.54
CA LYS A 65 -6.04 -6.90 10.44
C LYS A 65 -6.09 -8.43 10.47
N LYS A 66 -7.27 -9.01 10.62
CA LYS A 66 -7.45 -10.46 10.65
C LYS A 66 -7.04 -11.14 9.34
N GLN A 67 -7.26 -10.50 8.20
CA GLN A 67 -7.06 -11.09 6.88
C GLN A 67 -5.67 -10.81 6.28
N CYS A 68 -5.12 -9.62 6.51
CA CYS A 68 -3.87 -9.13 5.92
C CYS A 68 -2.72 -9.02 6.92
N ASP A 69 -3.01 -9.01 8.24
CA ASP A 69 -2.08 -9.00 9.36
C ASP A 69 -1.13 -7.79 9.39
N PHE A 70 -1.59 -6.61 8.99
CA PHE A 70 -0.81 -5.38 9.15
C PHE A 70 -0.47 -5.14 10.62
N LYS A 71 0.78 -4.73 10.89
CA LYS A 71 1.27 -4.49 12.25
C LYS A 71 1.05 -3.07 12.71
N TYR A 72 1.25 -2.11 11.80
CA TYR A 72 1.12 -0.68 12.08
C TYR A 72 0.04 -0.06 11.20
N ILE A 73 -0.47 1.08 11.66
CA ILE A 73 -1.34 1.96 10.90
C ILE A 73 -0.84 3.40 11.00
N ARG A 74 -0.76 4.10 9.87
CA ARG A 74 -0.43 5.51 9.79
C ARG A 74 -1.64 6.30 9.33
N MET A 75 -1.91 7.45 9.93
CA MET A 75 -3.06 8.30 9.64
C MET A 75 -2.73 9.77 9.86
N HIS A 76 -3.35 10.65 9.08
CA HIS A 76 -3.22 12.10 9.20
C HIS A 76 -3.96 12.67 10.40
N GLY A 77 -3.63 13.90 10.74
CA GLY A 77 -4.48 14.78 11.53
C GLY A 77 -4.69 14.39 12.98
N LEU A 78 -3.74 13.70 13.59
CA LEU A 78 -3.80 13.36 15.02
C LEU A 78 -3.87 14.60 15.91
N LEU A 79 -3.27 15.73 15.48
CA LEU A 79 -3.20 16.98 16.24
C LEU A 79 -4.19 18.05 15.75
N THR A 80 -5.06 17.74 14.79
CA THR A 80 -6.10 18.67 14.33
C THR A 80 -7.18 18.89 15.39
N ASP A 81 -7.88 20.03 15.29
CA ASP A 81 -8.83 20.47 16.33
C ASP A 81 -9.98 19.48 16.55
N ASP A 82 -10.35 18.69 15.56
CA ASP A 82 -11.40 17.67 15.67
C ASP A 82 -10.97 16.41 16.47
N MET A 83 -9.68 16.29 16.79
CA MET A 83 -9.15 15.33 17.78
C MET A 83 -9.00 15.96 19.17
N ALA A 84 -9.19 17.28 19.29
CA ALA A 84 -9.19 18.05 20.52
C ALA A 84 -7.91 17.94 21.38
N VAL A 85 -6.77 17.57 20.79
CA VAL A 85 -5.52 17.32 21.54
C VAL A 85 -4.96 18.59 22.19
N TYR A 86 -5.12 19.75 21.52
CA TYR A 86 -4.53 21.00 21.97
C TYR A 86 -5.47 22.19 21.76
N THR A 87 -5.58 23.02 22.76
CA THR A 87 -6.16 24.38 22.64
C THR A 87 -5.46 25.32 23.62
N GLU A 88 -5.82 26.59 23.63
CA GLU A 88 -5.30 27.58 24.57
C GLU A 88 -6.45 28.28 25.30
N ASP A 89 -6.23 28.62 26.56
CA ASP A 89 -7.14 29.51 27.30
C ASP A 89 -7.06 30.98 26.82
N SER A 90 -7.87 31.84 27.39
CA SER A 90 -7.90 33.28 27.04
C SER A 90 -6.58 34.01 27.35
N LYS A 91 -5.67 33.42 28.11
CA LYS A 91 -4.35 33.95 28.45
C LYS A 91 -3.24 33.33 27.59
N GLY A 92 -3.60 32.38 26.70
CA GLY A 92 -2.66 31.66 25.85
C GLY A 92 -1.96 30.48 26.57
N ASN A 93 -2.49 30.02 27.70
CA ASN A 93 -1.96 28.82 28.35
C ASN A 93 -2.45 27.57 27.64
N PRO A 94 -1.57 26.57 27.38
CA PRO A 94 -1.95 25.30 26.76
C PRO A 94 -2.97 24.52 27.60
N ILE A 95 -3.94 23.93 26.90
CA ILE A 95 -4.88 22.94 27.44
C ILE A 95 -4.77 21.68 26.58
N TYR A 96 -4.48 20.54 27.19
CA TYR A 96 -4.35 19.25 26.53
C TYR A 96 -5.55 18.35 26.85
N SER A 97 -6.00 17.58 25.85
CA SER A 97 -7.03 16.54 26.01
C SER A 97 -6.71 15.35 25.11
N TYR A 98 -6.75 14.16 25.69
CA TYR A 98 -6.39 12.93 24.97
C TYR A 98 -7.58 11.97 24.80
N MET A 99 -8.79 12.41 25.18
CA MET A 99 -9.97 11.53 25.20
C MET A 99 -10.26 10.85 23.87
N TYR A 100 -10.15 11.55 22.75
CA TYR A 100 -10.40 10.99 21.42
C TYR A 100 -9.22 10.13 20.94
N VAL A 101 -8.01 10.56 21.23
CA VAL A 101 -6.79 9.77 20.96
C VAL A 101 -6.83 8.46 21.71
N ASP A 102 -7.23 8.49 22.99
CA ASP A 102 -7.37 7.30 23.82
C ASP A 102 -8.38 6.30 23.26
N VAL A 103 -9.57 6.76 22.87
CA VAL A 103 -10.58 5.90 22.23
C VAL A 103 -10.03 5.21 20.99
N LEU A 104 -9.32 5.95 20.14
CA LEU A 104 -8.73 5.40 18.92
C LEU A 104 -7.60 4.41 19.24
N PHE A 105 -6.66 4.81 20.08
CA PHE A 105 -5.43 4.01 20.32
C PHE A 105 -5.71 2.78 21.20
N ASP A 106 -6.66 2.87 22.14
CA ASP A 106 -7.16 1.70 22.87
C ASP A 106 -7.79 0.67 21.94
N PHE A 107 -8.57 1.13 20.95
CA PHE A 107 -9.10 0.25 19.93
C PHE A 107 -7.95 -0.41 19.11
N LEU A 108 -6.98 0.36 18.62
CA LEU A 108 -5.83 -0.19 17.88
C LEU A 108 -5.10 -1.25 18.71
N HIS A 109 -4.81 -0.93 19.98
CA HIS A 109 -4.16 -1.85 20.91
C HIS A 109 -4.98 -3.14 21.11
N SER A 110 -6.32 -3.02 21.24
CA SER A 110 -7.23 -4.16 21.47
C SER A 110 -7.22 -5.18 20.32
N ILE A 111 -6.95 -4.73 19.08
CA ILE A 111 -6.87 -5.59 17.90
C ILE A 111 -5.42 -5.94 17.50
N GLY A 112 -4.42 -5.54 18.30
CA GLY A 112 -3.01 -5.81 18.05
C GLY A 112 -2.43 -5.06 16.83
N VAL A 113 -2.90 -3.83 16.59
CA VAL A 113 -2.33 -2.88 15.61
C VAL A 113 -1.63 -1.77 16.38
N LYS A 114 -0.43 -1.39 15.95
CA LYS A 114 0.35 -0.31 16.54
C LYS A 114 0.22 0.97 15.74
N PRO A 115 0.23 2.14 16.37
CA PRO A 115 0.29 3.38 15.63
C PRO A 115 1.70 3.61 15.03
N PHE A 116 1.75 4.03 13.79
CA PHE A 116 2.86 4.77 13.19
C PHE A 116 2.43 6.24 13.27
N VAL A 117 2.87 6.93 14.32
CA VAL A 117 2.31 8.21 14.74
C VAL A 117 2.79 9.32 13.83
N GLU A 118 1.90 9.94 13.05
CA GLU A 118 2.17 11.19 12.34
C GLU A 118 1.91 12.37 13.28
N LEU A 119 2.93 13.18 13.54
CA LEU A 119 2.84 14.41 14.34
C LEU A 119 2.39 15.57 13.43
N GLY A 120 1.12 15.64 13.15
CA GLY A 120 0.45 16.58 12.24
C GLY A 120 -1.08 16.52 12.37
N PHE A 121 -1.87 17.45 11.82
CA PHE A 121 -1.43 18.76 11.36
C PHE A 121 -1.44 19.77 12.52
N MET A 122 -1.13 21.08 12.24
CA MET A 122 -1.01 22.08 13.29
C MET A 122 -2.36 22.37 13.96
N PRO A 123 -2.48 22.31 15.31
CA PRO A 123 -3.68 22.82 15.99
C PRO A 123 -3.89 24.28 15.67
N GLN A 124 -5.13 24.71 15.41
CA GLN A 124 -5.44 26.10 15.03
C GLN A 124 -4.95 27.12 16.07
N ALA A 125 -5.04 26.77 17.36
CA ALA A 125 -4.57 27.66 18.44
C ALA A 125 -3.04 27.87 18.43
N LEU A 126 -2.26 26.94 17.81
CA LEU A 126 -0.80 27.04 17.69
C LEU A 126 -0.33 27.50 16.30
N ALA A 127 -1.20 27.55 15.32
CA ALA A 127 -0.91 27.89 13.94
C ALA A 127 -0.46 29.34 13.76
N SER A 128 0.51 29.58 12.87
CA SER A 128 0.98 30.95 12.52
C SER A 128 0.10 31.64 11.47
N GLY A 129 -0.79 30.89 10.78
CA GLY A 129 -1.65 31.40 9.73
C GLY A 129 -2.91 30.55 9.52
N PRO A 130 -3.80 30.99 8.62
CA PRO A 130 -5.11 30.36 8.41
C PRO A 130 -5.11 29.27 7.32
N GLN A 131 -3.99 28.99 6.64
CA GLN A 131 -3.93 28.05 5.53
C GLN A 131 -4.26 26.63 5.99
N THR A 132 -5.20 25.99 5.29
CA THR A 132 -5.65 24.63 5.58
C THR A 132 -5.69 23.78 4.32
N ILE A 133 -5.63 22.45 4.51
CA ILE A 133 -5.79 21.46 3.45
C ILE A 133 -6.95 20.52 3.79
N PHE A 134 -7.44 19.83 2.79
CA PHE A 134 -8.54 18.87 2.86
C PHE A 134 -9.90 19.48 3.25
N TRP A 135 -10.94 18.71 3.04
CA TRP A 135 -12.30 19.09 3.40
C TRP A 135 -12.47 19.38 4.91
N TRP A 136 -11.75 18.62 5.75
CA TRP A 136 -11.76 18.75 7.21
C TRP A 136 -10.75 19.77 7.76
N ARG A 137 -10.11 20.56 6.88
CA ARG A 137 -9.33 21.77 7.19
C ARG A 137 -8.16 21.57 8.15
N GLY A 138 -7.31 20.56 7.91
CA GLY A 138 -6.03 20.44 8.60
C GLY A 138 -5.17 21.70 8.36
N ASN A 139 -4.71 22.38 9.42
CA ASN A 139 -3.88 23.58 9.27
C ASN A 139 -2.45 23.20 8.93
N VAL A 140 -1.91 23.79 7.86
CA VAL A 140 -0.60 23.46 7.27
C VAL A 140 0.46 24.55 7.44
N THR A 141 0.24 25.47 8.39
CA THR A 141 1.20 26.53 8.67
C THR A 141 2.20 26.13 9.77
N PRO A 142 3.40 26.74 9.80
CA PRO A 142 4.32 26.57 10.92
C PRO A 142 3.67 26.96 12.27
N PRO A 143 4.20 26.47 13.39
CA PRO A 143 3.73 26.93 14.69
C PRO A 143 4.12 28.40 14.92
N LYS A 144 3.26 29.18 15.56
CA LYS A 144 3.60 30.53 16.02
C LYS A 144 4.64 30.55 17.15
N ASP A 145 4.83 29.41 17.83
CA ASP A 145 5.78 29.20 18.92
C ASP A 145 6.28 27.76 18.90
N TYR A 146 7.56 27.56 18.53
CA TYR A 146 8.19 26.25 18.47
C TYR A 146 8.40 25.60 19.84
N ASN A 147 8.48 26.38 20.94
CA ASN A 147 8.56 25.79 22.29
C ASN A 147 7.22 25.20 22.70
N LYS A 148 6.10 25.82 22.33
CA LYS A 148 4.77 25.25 22.53
C LYS A 148 4.55 24.01 21.67
N TRP A 149 5.06 23.99 20.43
CA TRP A 149 5.08 22.79 19.60
C TRP A 149 5.84 21.65 20.26
N ALA A 150 7.07 21.88 20.73
CA ALA A 150 7.84 20.88 21.45
C ALA A 150 7.15 20.41 22.73
N ALA A 151 6.49 21.34 23.46
CA ALA A 151 5.72 21.00 24.66
C ALA A 151 4.50 20.10 24.32
N LEU A 152 3.78 20.40 23.23
CA LEU A 152 2.66 19.57 22.75
C LEU A 152 3.15 18.15 22.44
N VAL A 153 4.21 18.01 21.65
CA VAL A 153 4.77 16.71 21.28
C VAL A 153 5.22 15.95 22.54
N ARG A 154 5.91 16.60 23.45
CA ARG A 154 6.36 15.97 24.70
C ARG A 154 5.20 15.47 25.53
N ASN A 155 4.21 16.32 25.81
CA ASN A 155 3.03 15.96 26.61
C ASN A 155 2.26 14.78 25.99
N LEU A 156 2.12 14.74 24.67
CA LEU A 156 1.47 13.64 23.96
C LEU A 156 2.26 12.32 24.15
N VAL A 157 3.57 12.36 24.00
CA VAL A 157 4.43 11.18 24.15
C VAL A 157 4.52 10.72 25.60
N GLU A 158 4.52 11.64 26.57
CA GLU A 158 4.41 11.34 28.00
C GLU A 158 3.07 10.63 28.29
N HIS A 159 1.96 11.17 27.78
CA HIS A 159 0.64 10.55 27.91
C HIS A 159 0.60 9.12 27.34
N PHE A 160 1.16 8.90 26.15
CA PHE A 160 1.27 7.54 25.59
C PHE A 160 2.09 6.61 26.48
N THR A 161 3.19 7.13 27.03
CA THR A 161 4.06 6.35 27.93
C THR A 161 3.35 5.98 29.23
N GLU A 162 2.60 6.89 29.82
CA GLU A 162 1.80 6.66 31.03
C GLU A 162 0.68 5.65 30.78
N ARG A 163 0.01 5.75 29.61
CA ARG A 163 -1.16 4.91 29.32
C ARG A 163 -0.79 3.50 28.85
N TYR A 164 0.18 3.36 27.97
CA TYR A 164 0.52 2.09 27.30
C TYR A 164 1.81 1.45 27.83
N GLY A 165 2.59 2.18 28.60
CA GLY A 165 3.88 1.74 29.11
C GLY A 165 5.04 1.97 28.12
N ALA A 166 6.23 2.23 28.69
CA ALA A 166 7.42 2.57 27.91
C ALA A 166 7.86 1.46 26.93
N ASP A 167 7.67 0.19 27.30
CA ASP A 167 8.05 -0.95 26.46
C ASP A 167 7.15 -1.08 25.22
N GLU A 168 5.87 -0.74 25.32
CA GLU A 168 4.97 -0.69 24.17
C GLU A 168 5.31 0.49 23.27
N VAL A 169 5.36 1.71 23.83
CA VAL A 169 5.63 2.94 23.05
C VAL A 169 7.00 2.90 22.37
N LYS A 170 8.01 2.26 22.95
CA LYS A 170 9.31 2.03 22.32
C LYS A 170 9.23 1.26 20.99
N THR A 171 8.14 0.51 20.77
CA THR A 171 7.92 -0.21 19.53
C THR A 171 7.24 0.64 18.44
N TRP A 172 6.76 1.83 18.78
CA TRP A 172 6.09 2.75 17.86
C TRP A 172 7.10 3.58 17.07
N TYR A 173 6.60 4.23 16.01
CA TYR A 173 7.33 5.22 15.22
C TYR A 173 6.64 6.58 15.36
N PHE A 174 7.44 7.64 15.41
CA PHE A 174 6.97 9.03 15.44
C PHE A 174 7.50 9.74 14.20
N GLU A 175 6.65 9.95 13.22
CA GLU A 175 6.92 10.66 11.98
C GLU A 175 6.53 12.12 12.15
N VAL A 176 7.39 13.04 11.74
CA VAL A 176 7.10 14.47 11.88
C VAL A 176 6.54 15.02 10.60
N TRP A 177 5.24 15.35 10.62
CA TRP A 177 4.51 15.99 9.53
C TRP A 177 4.18 15.06 8.36
N ASN A 178 3.51 15.64 7.32
CA ASN A 178 3.14 15.02 6.04
C ASN A 178 3.49 15.93 4.87
N GLU A 179 4.24 15.43 3.90
CA GLU A 179 4.57 16.04 2.60
C GLU A 179 4.96 17.53 2.63
N PRO A 180 5.91 17.93 3.52
CA PRO A 180 6.27 19.35 3.68
C PRO A 180 6.91 19.96 2.42
N ASN A 181 7.30 19.14 1.44
CA ASN A 181 7.83 19.59 0.16
C ASN A 181 6.75 20.03 -0.84
N LEU A 182 5.48 19.77 -0.57
CA LEU A 182 4.35 20.24 -1.39
C LEU A 182 3.80 21.58 -0.85
N SER A 183 4.56 22.65 -1.06
CA SER A 183 4.14 23.99 -0.67
C SER A 183 3.30 24.66 -1.79
N PRO A 184 2.23 25.41 -1.45
CA PRO A 184 1.70 25.68 -0.11
C PRO A 184 0.64 24.66 0.35
N GLY A 185 0.49 23.54 -0.32
CA GLY A 185 -0.57 22.55 -0.07
C GLY A 185 -0.49 21.93 1.32
N PHE A 186 0.62 21.28 1.64
CA PHE A 186 0.82 20.57 2.92
C PHE A 186 1.75 21.30 3.90
N TRP A 187 2.42 22.34 3.45
CA TRP A 187 3.30 23.16 4.28
C TRP A 187 3.44 24.56 3.69
N THR A 188 3.25 25.62 4.48
CA THR A 188 3.41 26.99 3.99
C THR A 188 4.78 27.60 4.28
N GLY A 189 5.60 26.91 5.10
CA GLY A 189 6.95 27.33 5.39
C GLY A 189 7.97 26.86 4.34
N THR A 190 9.23 27.19 4.59
CA THR A 190 10.37 26.71 3.77
C THR A 190 10.83 25.31 4.21
N GLN A 191 11.78 24.72 3.49
CA GLN A 191 12.44 23.48 3.88
C GLN A 191 13.18 23.63 5.22
N GLU A 192 13.89 24.75 5.40
CA GLU A 192 14.61 25.03 6.63
C GLU A 192 13.66 25.16 7.83
N GLU A 193 12.50 25.81 7.66
CA GLU A 193 11.48 25.92 8.70
C GLU A 193 10.89 24.55 9.07
N TYR A 194 10.73 23.64 8.07
CA TYR A 194 10.35 22.27 8.35
C TYR A 194 11.45 21.52 9.13
N PHE A 195 12.71 21.66 8.77
CA PHE A 195 13.79 21.02 9.51
C PHE A 195 13.90 21.54 10.96
N ILE A 196 13.54 22.83 11.19
CA ILE A 196 13.42 23.38 12.55
C ILE A 196 12.24 22.74 13.29
N LEU A 197 11.06 22.61 12.63
CA LEU A 197 9.89 21.91 13.19
C LEU A 197 10.25 20.49 13.62
N TYR A 198 10.93 19.76 12.73
CA TYR A 198 11.42 18.41 12.99
C TYR A 198 12.35 18.37 14.21
N LYS A 199 13.34 19.25 14.27
CA LYS A 199 14.28 19.32 15.39
C LYS A 199 13.56 19.42 16.73
N TYR A 200 12.63 20.38 16.86
CA TYR A 200 11.87 20.57 18.08
C TYR A 200 11.02 19.35 18.45
N ALA A 201 10.40 18.70 17.48
CA ALA A 201 9.64 17.48 17.70
C ALA A 201 10.53 16.30 18.09
N ALA A 202 11.65 16.08 17.38
CA ALA A 202 12.57 14.98 17.65
C ALA A 202 13.21 15.07 19.03
N GLU A 203 13.66 16.26 19.41
CA GLU A 203 14.20 16.53 20.74
C GLU A 203 13.13 16.32 21.83
N ALA A 204 11.87 16.70 21.58
CA ALA A 204 10.75 16.48 22.50
C ALA A 204 10.46 14.98 22.69
N VAL A 205 10.38 14.18 21.63
CA VAL A 205 10.20 12.72 21.70
C VAL A 205 11.35 12.07 22.50
N LYS A 206 12.60 12.43 22.19
CA LYS A 206 13.79 11.88 22.86
C LYS A 206 13.92 12.32 24.32
N SER A 207 13.36 13.48 24.69
CA SER A 207 13.37 13.96 26.08
C SER A 207 12.51 13.07 26.99
N VAL A 208 11.45 12.43 26.45
CA VAL A 208 10.61 11.48 27.20
C VAL A 208 11.34 10.14 27.34
N ASN A 209 11.86 9.60 26.24
CA ASN A 209 12.67 8.39 26.26
C ASN A 209 13.61 8.35 25.05
N LYS A 210 14.91 8.24 25.32
CA LYS A 210 15.96 8.19 24.28
C LYS A 210 15.82 7.03 23.28
N ASN A 211 15.08 5.97 23.65
CA ASN A 211 14.87 4.79 22.81
C ASN A 211 13.60 4.89 21.94
N TYR A 212 12.82 5.95 22.04
CA TYR A 212 11.67 6.15 21.15
C TYR A 212 12.15 6.55 19.76
N ARG A 213 11.51 6.01 18.72
CA ARG A 213 11.97 6.18 17.33
C ARG A 213 11.28 7.38 16.70
N VAL A 214 12.06 8.34 16.22
CA VAL A 214 11.57 9.53 15.53
C VAL A 214 12.27 9.69 14.18
N GLY A 215 11.51 10.10 13.16
CA GLY A 215 12.02 10.26 11.80
C GLY A 215 11.10 11.11 10.91
N GLY A 216 11.46 11.18 9.67
CA GLY A 216 10.86 11.93 8.58
C GLY A 216 11.74 11.80 7.32
N PRO A 217 11.60 12.70 6.31
CA PRO A 217 10.75 13.90 6.29
C PRO A 217 9.30 13.67 5.87
N GLY A 218 8.88 12.43 5.52
CA GLY A 218 7.52 12.13 5.06
C GLY A 218 7.15 12.87 3.78
N THR A 219 8.09 13.03 2.85
CA THR A 219 7.95 13.85 1.64
C THR A 219 7.27 13.13 0.50
N ALA A 220 6.58 13.86 -0.36
CA ALA A 220 6.10 13.36 -1.64
C ALA A 220 7.27 13.13 -2.61
N GLY A 221 7.22 12.01 -3.35
CA GLY A 221 8.11 11.77 -4.48
C GLY A 221 9.56 11.52 -4.13
N ALA A 222 9.84 10.87 -2.99
CA ALA A 222 11.19 10.50 -2.56
C ALA A 222 12.17 11.70 -2.60
N ALA A 223 11.85 12.73 -1.82
CA ALA A 223 12.59 13.99 -1.81
C ALA A 223 13.11 14.33 -0.40
N TRP A 224 14.21 15.08 -0.34
CA TRP A 224 14.81 15.65 0.87
C TRP A 224 15.46 14.64 1.83
N GLU A 225 15.57 13.35 1.50
CA GLU A 225 16.18 12.36 2.39
C GLU A 225 17.66 12.67 2.67
N PRO A 226 18.51 13.00 1.67
CA PRO A 226 19.90 13.38 1.91
C PRO A 226 20.02 14.67 2.73
N GLU A 227 19.26 15.71 2.39
CA GLU A 227 19.29 17.01 3.08
C GLU A 227 18.84 16.89 4.53
N MET A 228 17.84 16.01 4.79
CA MET A 228 17.37 15.72 6.14
C MET A 228 18.45 15.04 6.99
N ILE A 229 19.14 14.04 6.42
CA ILE A 229 20.24 13.34 7.10
C ILE A 229 21.40 14.30 7.38
N GLU A 230 21.77 15.14 6.39
CA GLU A 230 22.81 16.16 6.54
C GLU A 230 22.46 17.20 7.61
N PHE A 231 21.22 17.67 7.64
CA PHE A 231 20.73 18.59 8.67
C PHE A 231 20.85 17.96 10.06
N CYS A 232 20.39 16.71 10.21
CA CYS A 232 20.44 15.99 11.49
C CYS A 232 21.88 15.79 11.98
N GLU A 233 22.81 15.47 11.08
CA GLU A 233 24.22 15.33 11.40
C GLU A 233 24.82 16.67 11.82
N LYS A 234 24.64 17.71 11.01
CA LYS A 234 25.23 19.05 11.24
C LYS A 234 24.80 19.66 12.57
N TYR A 235 23.54 19.48 12.96
CA TYR A 235 22.98 20.10 14.16
C TYR A 235 22.79 19.13 15.31
N ASN A 236 23.31 17.90 15.20
CA ASN A 236 23.17 16.83 16.18
C ASN A 236 21.71 16.56 16.59
N VAL A 237 20.82 16.56 15.61
CA VAL A 237 19.39 16.28 15.79
C VAL A 237 19.16 14.77 15.69
N PRO A 238 18.34 14.17 16.58
CA PRO A 238 18.02 12.74 16.52
C PRO A 238 17.26 12.38 15.23
N ILE A 239 17.65 11.26 14.59
CA ILE A 239 16.93 10.61 13.50
C ILE A 239 17.15 9.11 13.59
N ASP A 240 16.07 8.33 13.64
CA ASP A 240 16.11 6.86 13.75
C ASP A 240 15.66 6.16 12.47
N PHE A 241 14.91 6.84 11.62
CA PHE A 241 14.45 6.32 10.33
C PHE A 241 14.22 7.46 9.33
N VAL A 242 14.20 7.09 8.06
CA VAL A 242 13.77 7.95 6.95
C VAL A 242 12.39 7.51 6.48
N SER A 243 11.50 8.45 6.20
CA SER A 243 10.20 8.19 5.60
C SER A 243 9.93 9.08 4.39
N THR A 244 9.20 8.55 3.42
CA THR A 244 8.82 9.26 2.19
C THR A 244 7.66 8.55 1.50
N HIS A 245 7.16 9.12 0.38
CA HIS A 245 6.03 8.61 -0.40
C HIS A 245 6.39 8.44 -1.86
N SER A 246 5.69 7.51 -2.54
CA SER A 246 5.78 7.38 -4.00
C SER A 246 4.50 6.79 -4.59
N TYR A 247 4.09 7.32 -5.75
CA TYR A 247 2.90 6.90 -6.48
C TYR A 247 3.23 6.63 -7.95
N GLY A 248 2.53 5.67 -8.54
CA GLY A 248 2.86 5.11 -9.85
C GLY A 248 2.26 5.82 -11.04
N VAL A 249 1.83 7.06 -10.92
CA VAL A 249 1.23 7.84 -12.01
C VAL A 249 2.02 9.10 -12.31
N ASN A 250 1.84 9.55 -13.55
CA ASN A 250 2.20 10.90 -14.01
C ASN A 250 0.93 11.74 -14.14
N GLN A 251 1.10 13.06 -14.28
CA GLN A 251 0.02 13.93 -14.70
C GLN A 251 -0.55 13.44 -16.04
N GLY A 252 -1.85 13.28 -16.11
CA GLY A 252 -2.55 12.84 -17.30
C GLY A 252 -2.94 14.00 -18.23
N PHE A 253 -3.65 13.64 -19.28
CA PHE A 253 -4.18 14.61 -20.25
C PHE A 253 -5.34 15.41 -19.67
N LEU A 254 -5.60 16.59 -20.23
CA LEU A 254 -6.85 17.30 -19.98
C LEU A 254 -8.02 16.55 -20.62
N ASP A 255 -9.11 16.42 -19.88
CA ASP A 255 -10.37 15.93 -20.43
C ASP A 255 -11.12 17.03 -21.21
N GLU A 256 -12.33 16.72 -21.73
CA GLU A 256 -13.16 17.66 -22.47
C GLU A 256 -13.69 18.86 -21.63
N PHE A 257 -13.54 18.79 -20.31
CA PHE A 257 -13.89 19.86 -19.37
C PHE A 257 -12.66 20.64 -18.88
N GLY A 258 -11.47 20.36 -19.41
CA GLY A 258 -10.20 20.96 -19.00
C GLY A 258 -9.69 20.50 -17.63
N GLN A 259 -10.17 19.34 -17.12
CA GLN A 259 -9.67 18.74 -15.89
C GLN A 259 -8.47 17.85 -16.21
N SER A 260 -7.40 17.99 -15.43
CA SER A 260 -6.23 17.12 -15.51
C SER A 260 -6.52 15.81 -14.79
N GLY A 261 -6.37 14.69 -15.49
CA GLY A 261 -6.41 13.36 -14.90
C GLY A 261 -5.01 12.86 -14.51
N THR A 262 -4.93 11.60 -14.14
CA THR A 262 -3.68 10.85 -13.93
C THR A 262 -3.51 9.80 -15.02
N ALA A 263 -2.27 9.44 -15.33
CA ALA A 263 -1.96 8.34 -16.24
C ALA A 263 -0.97 7.39 -15.56
N LEU A 264 -1.32 6.10 -15.47
CA LEU A 264 -0.40 5.09 -14.97
C LEU A 264 0.93 5.19 -15.70
N SER A 265 2.03 5.23 -14.96
CA SER A 265 3.37 5.38 -15.53
C SER A 265 3.73 4.17 -16.41
N LYS A 266 4.34 4.45 -17.55
CA LYS A 266 4.92 3.43 -18.44
C LYS A 266 6.26 2.91 -17.95
N ASP A 267 6.89 3.63 -17.02
CA ASP A 267 8.14 3.18 -16.41
C ASP A 267 7.86 1.90 -15.59
N PRO A 268 8.44 0.77 -15.97
CA PRO A 268 8.26 -0.47 -15.21
C PRO A 268 8.82 -0.38 -13.80
N MET A 269 9.69 0.61 -13.53
CA MET A 269 10.28 0.84 -12.20
C MET A 269 9.60 1.97 -11.42
N ALA A 270 8.53 2.59 -11.93
CA ALA A 270 7.77 3.57 -11.16
C ALA A 270 7.42 3.03 -9.76
N VAL A 271 7.56 3.81 -8.71
CA VAL A 271 7.51 3.45 -7.28
C VAL A 271 8.74 2.63 -6.84
N SER A 272 8.97 1.45 -7.40
CA SER A 272 10.09 0.60 -6.97
C SER A 272 11.47 1.24 -7.21
N GLY A 273 11.60 2.00 -8.29
CA GLY A 273 12.81 2.76 -8.61
C GLY A 273 13.13 3.83 -7.55
N ASP A 274 12.11 4.54 -7.08
CA ASP A 274 12.24 5.53 -6.02
C ASP A 274 12.72 4.87 -4.72
N VAL A 275 12.13 3.72 -4.35
CA VAL A 275 12.54 2.97 -3.15
C VAL A 275 14.00 2.52 -3.23
N LEU A 276 14.42 2.02 -4.38
CA LEU A 276 15.81 1.59 -4.59
C LEU A 276 16.77 2.77 -4.57
N GLN A 277 16.36 3.93 -5.10
CA GLN A 277 17.16 5.15 -5.08
C GLN A 277 17.29 5.71 -3.66
N SER A 278 16.20 5.88 -2.91
CA SER A 278 16.22 6.31 -1.50
C SER A 278 17.12 5.40 -0.65
N ARG A 279 17.04 4.07 -0.83
CA ARG A 279 17.94 3.14 -0.12
C ARG A 279 19.40 3.38 -0.47
N LYS A 280 19.72 3.64 -1.74
CA LYS A 280 21.07 3.93 -2.20
C LYS A 280 21.59 5.24 -1.60
N GLU A 281 20.77 6.27 -1.53
CA GLU A 281 21.10 7.57 -0.92
C GLU A 281 21.37 7.44 0.58
N ILE A 282 20.52 6.74 1.31
CA ILE A 282 20.74 6.43 2.72
C ILE A 282 22.05 5.64 2.91
N ALA A 283 22.30 4.64 2.08
CA ALA A 283 23.53 3.84 2.16
C ALA A 283 24.81 4.66 1.88
N ALA A 284 24.71 5.71 1.09
CA ALA A 284 25.80 6.64 0.78
C ALA A 284 25.97 7.77 1.81
N SER A 285 25.02 7.94 2.74
CA SER A 285 25.01 9.00 3.76
C SER A 285 25.93 8.68 4.96
N THR A 286 26.04 9.63 5.87
CA THR A 286 26.75 9.45 7.16
C THR A 286 26.03 8.46 8.10
N LYS A 287 24.77 8.08 7.81
CA LYS A 287 23.94 7.17 8.62
C LYS A 287 23.39 6.01 7.76
N PRO A 288 24.25 5.16 7.16
CA PRO A 288 23.84 4.14 6.17
C PRO A 288 22.89 3.07 6.71
N GLY A 289 22.79 2.93 8.03
CA GLY A 289 21.94 1.94 8.72
C GLY A 289 20.52 2.40 9.04
N LEU A 290 20.12 3.62 8.66
CA LEU A 290 18.76 4.09 8.93
C LEU A 290 17.70 3.20 8.25
N GLU A 291 16.62 2.92 8.97
CA GLU A 291 15.43 2.29 8.41
C GLU A 291 14.82 3.20 7.34
N LEU A 292 14.23 2.60 6.29
CA LEU A 292 13.51 3.31 5.23
C LEU A 292 12.06 2.85 5.23
N HIS A 293 11.15 3.77 5.41
CA HIS A 293 9.72 3.54 5.41
C HIS A 293 9.05 4.35 4.31
N TYR A 294 8.38 3.67 3.37
CA TYR A 294 7.44 4.33 2.47
C TYR A 294 6.09 4.38 3.20
N THR A 295 5.82 5.52 3.85
CA THR A 295 4.65 5.71 4.70
C THR A 295 3.38 5.95 3.93
N GLU A 296 3.50 6.24 2.62
CA GLU A 296 2.42 6.16 1.64
C GLU A 296 2.94 5.64 0.30
N TRP A 297 2.17 4.76 -0.32
CA TRP A 297 2.35 4.36 -1.71
C TRP A 297 1.09 3.71 -2.27
N SER A 298 0.85 3.85 -3.56
CA SER A 298 -0.10 3.06 -4.34
C SER A 298 0.14 3.28 -5.85
N SER A 299 -0.76 2.77 -6.69
CA SER A 299 -0.69 3.02 -8.13
C SER A 299 -0.96 4.48 -8.50
N SER A 300 -1.72 5.24 -7.70
CA SER A 300 -2.10 6.63 -7.98
C SER A 300 -2.28 7.44 -6.70
N TYR A 301 -1.89 8.72 -6.72
CA TYR A 301 -2.14 9.69 -5.63
C TYR A 301 -3.54 10.32 -5.68
N THR A 302 -4.34 10.01 -6.68
CA THR A 302 -5.66 10.62 -6.86
C THR A 302 -6.74 9.84 -6.11
N PRO A 303 -7.48 10.47 -5.16
CA PRO A 303 -8.51 9.79 -4.36
C PRO A 303 -9.78 9.44 -5.15
N ALA A 304 -9.75 9.56 -6.46
CA ALA A 304 -10.82 9.22 -7.40
C ALA A 304 -10.25 8.59 -8.69
N ASP A 305 -9.30 7.67 -8.54
CA ASP A 305 -8.71 6.94 -9.67
C ASP A 305 -9.34 5.55 -9.80
N PRO A 306 -10.11 5.26 -10.86
CA PRO A 306 -10.78 3.97 -11.04
C PRO A 306 -9.85 2.76 -11.10
N LEU A 307 -8.55 2.99 -11.30
CA LEU A 307 -7.53 1.94 -11.23
C LEU A 307 -7.56 1.24 -9.87
N HIS A 308 -7.74 1.98 -8.76
CA HIS A 308 -7.84 1.44 -7.41
C HIS A 308 -9.02 0.45 -7.22
N ASP A 309 -10.09 0.61 -7.99
CA ASP A 309 -11.23 -0.30 -7.95
C ASP A 309 -11.05 -1.51 -8.88
N SER A 310 -10.16 -1.39 -9.87
CA SER A 310 -9.96 -2.36 -10.94
C SER A 310 -9.15 -3.59 -10.50
N TYR A 311 -9.40 -4.74 -11.12
CA TYR A 311 -8.62 -5.96 -10.89
C TYR A 311 -7.11 -5.81 -11.24
N HIS A 312 -6.74 -4.81 -12.04
CA HIS A 312 -5.35 -4.50 -12.37
C HIS A 312 -4.51 -4.15 -11.13
N GLU A 313 -5.12 -3.53 -10.12
CA GLU A 313 -4.43 -3.07 -8.91
C GLU A 313 -3.75 -4.20 -8.14
N ALA A 314 -4.38 -5.39 -8.08
CA ALA A 314 -3.79 -6.52 -7.38
C ALA A 314 -2.45 -6.98 -7.98
N ALA A 315 -2.39 -7.05 -9.31
CA ALA A 315 -1.15 -7.43 -10.01
C ALA A 315 -0.10 -6.32 -9.91
N TYR A 316 -0.52 -5.05 -9.98
CA TYR A 316 0.35 -3.89 -9.79
C TYR A 316 1.05 -3.93 -8.41
N ILE A 317 0.29 -4.12 -7.35
CA ILE A 317 0.83 -4.21 -5.98
C ILE A 317 1.91 -5.29 -5.89
N LEU A 318 1.65 -6.50 -6.38
CA LEU A 318 2.61 -7.60 -6.30
C LEU A 318 3.86 -7.36 -7.12
N GLU A 319 3.71 -6.77 -8.32
CA GLU A 319 4.84 -6.41 -9.19
C GLU A 319 5.78 -5.44 -8.47
N LYS A 320 5.24 -4.35 -7.89
CA LYS A 320 6.04 -3.34 -7.21
C LYS A 320 6.68 -3.87 -5.93
N LEU A 321 5.95 -4.58 -5.09
CA LEU A 321 6.49 -5.16 -3.86
C LEU A 321 7.61 -6.18 -4.15
N LYS A 322 7.50 -6.98 -5.23
CA LYS A 322 8.56 -7.92 -5.62
C LYS A 322 9.83 -7.19 -6.07
N GLN A 323 9.68 -6.09 -6.83
CA GLN A 323 10.80 -5.27 -7.29
C GLN A 323 11.52 -4.55 -6.15
N VAL A 324 10.80 -4.09 -5.13
CA VAL A 324 11.38 -3.44 -3.93
C VAL A 324 12.29 -4.41 -3.14
N GLY A 325 11.93 -5.68 -3.05
CA GLY A 325 12.73 -6.69 -2.37
C GLY A 325 12.98 -6.35 -0.89
N ASN A 326 14.24 -6.11 -0.53
CA ASN A 326 14.65 -5.79 0.85
C ASN A 326 15.05 -4.32 1.04
N ALA A 327 14.73 -3.45 0.10
CA ALA A 327 15.22 -2.06 0.13
C ALA A 327 14.51 -1.21 1.21
N ALA A 328 13.27 -1.52 1.57
CA ALA A 328 12.52 -0.81 2.60
C ALA A 328 12.13 -1.73 3.78
N GLN A 329 11.97 -1.15 4.97
CA GLN A 329 11.44 -1.81 6.15
C GLN A 329 9.92 -1.89 6.13
N SER A 330 9.24 -0.93 5.52
CA SER A 330 7.80 -0.97 5.27
C SER A 330 7.41 -0.27 3.98
N MET A 331 6.33 -0.78 3.39
CA MET A 331 5.62 -0.20 2.26
C MET A 331 4.15 -0.06 2.66
N SER A 332 3.79 1.11 3.20
CA SER A 332 2.45 1.39 3.72
C SER A 332 1.49 1.72 2.57
N TYR A 333 0.65 0.76 2.19
CA TYR A 333 -0.35 1.00 1.14
C TYR A 333 -1.35 2.06 1.58
N TRP A 334 -1.58 3.04 0.74
CA TRP A 334 -2.50 4.15 0.95
C TRP A 334 -3.82 3.86 0.26
N VAL A 335 -4.89 3.44 0.96
CA VAL A 335 -5.19 3.17 2.38
C VAL A 335 -5.99 1.86 2.56
N PHE A 336 -6.40 1.48 3.79
CA PHE A 336 -7.14 0.24 4.01
C PHE A 336 -8.65 0.32 3.72
N THR A 337 -9.26 1.52 3.70
CA THR A 337 -10.71 1.70 3.54
C THR A 337 -11.06 2.96 2.75
N ASP A 338 -12.16 2.91 2.02
CA ASP A 338 -12.78 4.07 1.36
C ASP A 338 -13.62 4.94 2.32
N ILE A 339 -13.62 4.64 3.62
CA ILE A 339 -13.99 5.63 4.65
C ILE A 339 -12.81 6.60 4.74
N PHE A 340 -12.86 7.62 3.90
CA PHE A 340 -11.73 8.50 3.59
C PHE A 340 -12.26 9.87 3.15
N GLU A 341 -11.98 10.91 3.93
CA GLU A 341 -12.67 12.20 3.82
C GLU A 341 -11.75 13.37 3.43
N GLU A 342 -10.56 13.15 2.87
CA GLU A 342 -9.72 14.26 2.40
C GLU A 342 -10.45 15.16 1.41
N PRO A 343 -11.11 14.63 0.36
CA PRO A 343 -11.93 15.44 -0.54
C PRO A 343 -13.39 15.55 -0.09
N GLY A 344 -13.71 15.19 1.15
CA GLY A 344 -15.06 15.08 1.66
C GLY A 344 -15.76 13.75 1.35
N PRO A 345 -16.99 13.57 1.87
CA PRO A 345 -17.78 12.35 1.66
C PRO A 345 -18.04 12.06 0.19
N ARG A 346 -17.93 10.79 -0.20
CA ARG A 346 -18.14 10.35 -1.57
C ARG A 346 -19.60 9.97 -1.85
N HIS A 347 -20.00 10.07 -3.11
CA HIS A 347 -21.41 9.95 -3.53
C HIS A 347 -21.72 8.66 -4.27
N ILE A 348 -20.72 7.88 -4.68
CA ILE A 348 -20.90 6.62 -5.42
C ILE A 348 -20.08 5.49 -4.80
N PRO A 349 -20.53 4.22 -4.91
CA PRO A 349 -19.91 3.08 -4.23
C PRO A 349 -18.47 2.77 -4.65
N PHE A 350 -18.19 2.79 -5.96
CA PHE A 350 -16.87 2.59 -6.54
C PHE A 350 -16.44 3.89 -7.21
N HIS A 351 -15.83 4.76 -6.43
CA HIS A 351 -15.42 6.11 -6.85
C HIS A 351 -13.93 6.22 -7.15
N GLY A 352 -13.23 5.08 -7.19
CA GLY A 352 -11.77 5.06 -7.36
C GLY A 352 -11.01 5.45 -6.09
N GLY A 353 -11.60 5.26 -4.92
CA GLY A 353 -10.94 5.51 -3.62
C GLY A 353 -9.74 4.59 -3.41
N PHE A 354 -8.85 4.97 -2.53
CA PHE A 354 -7.61 4.22 -2.25
C PHE A 354 -7.82 2.90 -1.49
N GLY A 355 -8.99 2.70 -0.86
CA GLY A 355 -9.24 1.64 0.11
C GLY A 355 -9.03 0.23 -0.43
N LEU A 356 -8.57 -0.67 0.41
CA LEU A 356 -8.69 -2.12 0.19
C LEU A 356 -10.16 -2.56 0.21
N LEU A 357 -10.99 -1.80 0.92
CA LEU A 357 -12.43 -2.01 1.07
C LEU A 357 -13.19 -0.76 0.64
N THR A 358 -14.37 -0.95 0.02
CA THR A 358 -15.30 0.15 -0.19
C THR A 358 -15.95 0.62 1.13
N ILE A 359 -16.62 1.77 1.12
CA ILE A 359 -17.40 2.27 2.29
C ILE A 359 -18.37 1.20 2.82
N GLN A 360 -18.98 0.39 1.96
CA GLN A 360 -19.90 -0.68 2.34
C GLN A 360 -19.19 -1.97 2.80
N GLY A 361 -17.85 -1.96 2.90
CA GLY A 361 -17.06 -3.12 3.28
C GLY A 361 -17.05 -4.24 2.23
N ILE A 362 -17.09 -3.88 0.94
CA ILE A 362 -16.89 -4.80 -0.18
C ILE A 362 -15.39 -4.87 -0.46
N ASN A 363 -14.81 -6.07 -0.49
CA ASN A 363 -13.40 -6.27 -0.80
C ASN A 363 -13.10 -5.85 -2.25
N LYS A 364 -12.09 -5.01 -2.43
CA LYS A 364 -11.55 -4.66 -3.75
C LYS A 364 -10.41 -5.61 -4.15
N PRO A 365 -10.01 -5.65 -5.41
CA PRO A 365 -8.90 -6.52 -5.86
C PRO A 365 -7.60 -6.34 -5.08
N ALA A 366 -7.25 -5.11 -4.71
CA ALA A 366 -6.09 -4.78 -3.86
C ALA A 366 -6.08 -5.55 -2.53
N PHE A 367 -7.24 -5.75 -1.90
CA PHE A 367 -7.38 -6.54 -0.67
C PHE A 367 -6.82 -7.95 -0.82
N TYR A 368 -7.08 -8.59 -1.97
CA TYR A 368 -6.64 -9.97 -2.21
C TYR A 368 -5.14 -10.08 -2.44
N ALA A 369 -4.48 -9.05 -2.98
CA ALA A 369 -3.03 -9.02 -3.04
C ALA A 369 -2.44 -9.17 -1.63
N TYR A 370 -2.88 -8.40 -0.66
CA TYR A 370 -2.42 -8.47 0.72
C TYR A 370 -2.89 -9.72 1.47
N GLN A 371 -4.12 -10.16 1.26
CA GLN A 371 -4.62 -11.42 1.83
C GLN A 371 -3.80 -12.62 1.35
N PHE A 372 -3.43 -12.67 0.06
CA PHE A 372 -2.63 -13.76 -0.48
C PHE A 372 -1.19 -13.70 0.01
N LEU A 373 -0.60 -12.51 0.10
CA LEU A 373 0.72 -12.31 0.72
C LEU A 373 0.74 -12.79 2.17
N ASN A 374 -0.33 -12.53 2.94
CA ASN A 374 -0.43 -13.00 4.33
C ASN A 374 -0.55 -14.53 4.46
N LYS A 375 -0.97 -15.24 3.41
CA LYS A 375 -1.06 -16.70 3.39
C LYS A 375 0.28 -17.39 3.07
N LEU A 376 1.32 -16.64 2.70
CA LEU A 376 2.64 -17.20 2.41
C LEU A 376 3.31 -17.75 3.68
N GLY A 377 4.12 -18.76 3.52
CA GLY A 377 4.94 -19.33 4.59
C GLY A 377 6.12 -18.44 4.97
N SER A 378 6.76 -18.77 6.07
CA SER A 378 7.85 -17.96 6.64
C SER A 378 9.21 -18.13 5.94
N THR A 379 9.38 -19.18 5.12
CA THR A 379 10.64 -19.49 4.43
C THR A 379 10.43 -19.40 2.93
N GLU A 380 11.15 -18.50 2.26
CA GLU A 380 11.14 -18.36 0.81
C GLU A 380 12.01 -19.47 0.18
N LEU A 381 11.50 -20.08 -0.90
CA LEU A 381 12.19 -21.07 -1.70
C LEU A 381 12.81 -20.42 -2.93
N ALA A 382 14.02 -20.82 -3.28
CA ALA A 382 14.71 -20.29 -4.44
C ALA A 382 13.97 -20.65 -5.73
N ASN A 383 13.68 -19.66 -6.54
CA ASN A 383 13.19 -19.82 -7.91
C ASN A 383 13.67 -18.63 -8.77
N THR A 384 13.69 -18.82 -10.09
CA THR A 384 14.18 -17.82 -11.05
C THR A 384 13.06 -17.00 -11.68
N ASP A 385 11.81 -17.26 -11.33
CA ASP A 385 10.66 -16.55 -11.88
C ASP A 385 10.46 -15.23 -11.15
N SER A 386 10.50 -14.11 -11.88
CA SER A 386 10.42 -12.77 -11.33
C SER A 386 9.02 -12.36 -10.84
N ARG A 387 7.98 -13.08 -11.24
CA ARG A 387 6.58 -12.80 -10.92
C ARG A 387 5.95 -13.92 -10.09
N SER A 388 6.71 -14.44 -9.15
CA SER A 388 6.22 -15.39 -8.16
C SER A 388 6.95 -15.28 -6.83
N TRP A 389 6.25 -15.68 -5.76
CA TRP A 389 6.82 -16.08 -4.48
C TRP A 389 6.49 -17.53 -4.23
N VAL A 390 7.48 -18.31 -3.87
CA VAL A 390 7.28 -19.68 -3.41
C VAL A 390 7.80 -19.78 -1.99
N THR A 391 6.99 -20.30 -1.11
CA THR A 391 7.31 -20.39 0.31
C THR A 391 6.95 -21.74 0.90
N LYS A 392 7.57 -22.06 2.03
CA LYS A 392 7.17 -23.16 2.90
C LYS A 392 7.02 -22.69 4.34
N ASN A 393 6.23 -23.43 5.11
CA ASN A 393 6.15 -23.27 6.55
C ASN A 393 6.80 -24.44 7.29
N ASN A 394 6.87 -24.36 8.63
CA ASN A 394 7.49 -25.38 9.47
C ASN A 394 6.75 -26.73 9.48
N ARG A 395 5.51 -26.80 8.97
CA ARG A 395 4.73 -28.04 8.84
C ARG A 395 5.01 -28.79 7.54
N GLY A 396 5.78 -28.19 6.62
CA GLY A 396 6.04 -28.75 5.30
C GLY A 396 4.97 -28.43 4.27
N ASP A 397 4.08 -27.47 4.55
CA ASP A 397 3.16 -26.94 3.55
C ASP A 397 3.93 -26.04 2.57
N MET A 398 3.48 -25.98 1.32
CA MET A 398 4.03 -25.10 0.28
C MET A 398 2.98 -24.12 -0.21
N GLN A 399 3.35 -22.84 -0.31
CA GLN A 399 2.53 -21.79 -0.91
C GLN A 399 3.25 -21.23 -2.13
N MET A 400 2.49 -20.94 -3.18
CA MET A 400 3.00 -20.27 -4.37
C MET A 400 2.01 -19.19 -4.78
N LEU A 401 2.47 -17.94 -4.73
CA LEU A 401 1.76 -16.77 -5.26
C LEU A 401 2.41 -16.39 -6.58
N LEU A 402 1.64 -16.36 -7.65
CA LEU A 402 2.13 -15.99 -8.98
C LEU A 402 1.14 -15.07 -9.68
N TRP A 403 1.64 -14.21 -10.56
CA TRP A 403 0.82 -13.24 -11.27
C TRP A 403 1.32 -13.00 -12.70
N ASP A 404 0.43 -12.47 -13.52
CA ASP A 404 0.76 -11.73 -14.72
C ASP A 404 0.66 -10.23 -14.42
N TYR A 405 1.57 -9.45 -14.94
CA TYR A 405 1.45 -8.01 -14.96
C TYR A 405 1.59 -7.51 -16.39
N THR A 406 0.50 -6.95 -16.89
CA THR A 406 0.42 -6.38 -18.25
C THR A 406 -0.06 -4.94 -18.16
N TYR A 407 0.78 -4.03 -18.65
CA TYR A 407 0.39 -2.63 -18.81
C TYR A 407 -0.64 -2.51 -19.93
N THR A 408 -1.77 -1.87 -19.67
CA THR A 408 -2.91 -1.82 -20.61
C THR A 408 -3.37 -0.42 -20.98
N LEU A 409 -2.94 0.63 -20.24
CA LEU A 409 -3.40 2.00 -20.48
C LEU A 409 -2.92 2.49 -21.86
N PRO A 410 -3.83 2.91 -22.78
CA PRO A 410 -3.43 3.53 -24.04
C PRO A 410 -2.77 4.90 -23.82
N ASP A 411 -1.86 5.26 -24.75
CA ASP A 411 -1.05 6.48 -24.66
C ASP A 411 -1.84 7.79 -24.72
N SER A 412 -3.07 7.74 -25.18
CA SER A 412 -3.92 8.92 -25.43
C SER A 412 -5.10 9.04 -24.47
N THR A 413 -5.05 8.37 -23.30
CA THR A 413 -6.16 8.38 -22.35
C THR A 413 -5.67 8.45 -20.91
N ASN A 414 -6.52 8.96 -20.00
CA ASN A 414 -6.29 8.99 -18.57
C ASN A 414 -6.85 7.73 -17.88
N ASN A 415 -6.37 7.44 -16.68
CA ASN A 415 -6.91 6.39 -15.83
C ASN A 415 -8.42 6.54 -15.62
N GLN A 416 -8.88 7.78 -15.38
CA GLN A 416 -10.28 8.13 -15.13
C GLN A 416 -11.22 7.78 -16.30
N GLN A 417 -10.71 7.78 -17.52
CA GLN A 417 -11.46 7.44 -18.72
C GLN A 417 -11.34 5.95 -19.08
N TYR A 418 -10.24 5.31 -18.72
CA TYR A 418 -9.93 3.95 -19.14
C TYR A 418 -10.45 2.92 -18.15
N TYR A 419 -10.03 3.00 -16.87
CA TYR A 419 -10.33 1.96 -15.87
C TYR A 419 -11.77 1.96 -15.35
N ILE A 420 -12.57 2.95 -15.71
CA ILE A 420 -14.02 2.90 -15.46
C ILE A 420 -14.76 1.89 -16.39
N LYS A 421 -14.11 1.41 -17.44
CA LYS A 421 -14.76 0.53 -18.45
C LYS A 421 -14.70 -0.92 -18.03
N ASP A 422 -15.56 -1.75 -18.63
CA ASP A 422 -15.36 -3.19 -18.65
C ASP A 422 -14.14 -3.50 -19.54
N LEU A 423 -13.12 -4.13 -18.96
CA LEU A 423 -11.81 -4.38 -19.58
C LEU A 423 -11.52 -5.88 -19.57
N PRO A 424 -12.05 -6.68 -20.51
CA PRO A 424 -11.84 -8.12 -20.54
C PRO A 424 -10.35 -8.49 -20.67
N ALA A 425 -9.87 -9.32 -19.75
CA ALA A 425 -8.49 -9.81 -19.73
C ALA A 425 -8.26 -10.85 -20.85
N LYS A 426 -7.19 -10.67 -21.64
CA LYS A 426 -6.77 -11.60 -22.70
C LYS A 426 -5.99 -12.77 -22.12
N ALA A 427 -6.04 -13.93 -22.78
CA ALA A 427 -5.24 -15.09 -22.40
C ALA A 427 -3.73 -14.83 -22.56
N LYS A 428 -2.94 -15.22 -21.55
CA LYS A 428 -1.46 -15.16 -21.54
C LYS A 428 -0.83 -16.56 -21.70
N GLY A 429 -1.65 -17.60 -21.74
CA GLY A 429 -1.21 -18.98 -21.88
C GLY A 429 -0.99 -19.69 -20.54
N LYS A 430 -0.34 -20.85 -20.62
CA LYS A 430 -0.10 -21.72 -19.46
C LYS A 430 1.19 -21.37 -18.73
N VAL A 431 1.12 -21.41 -17.41
CA VAL A 431 2.28 -21.46 -16.53
C VAL A 431 2.37 -22.87 -15.96
N SER A 432 3.52 -23.54 -16.17
CA SER A 432 3.77 -24.86 -15.62
C SER A 432 4.58 -24.76 -14.33
N ILE A 433 4.01 -25.21 -13.24
CA ILE A 433 4.69 -25.34 -11.95
C ILE A 433 5.28 -26.74 -11.87
N LYS A 434 6.56 -26.84 -11.52
CA LYS A 434 7.28 -28.09 -11.30
C LYS A 434 8.03 -27.99 -9.97
N ALA A 435 7.57 -28.74 -8.98
CA ALA A 435 8.22 -28.80 -7.67
C ALA A 435 8.84 -30.20 -7.46
N ALA A 436 10.04 -30.21 -6.90
CA ALA A 436 10.79 -31.39 -6.54
C ALA A 436 11.07 -31.45 -5.04
N ASN A 437 11.38 -32.61 -4.51
CA ASN A 437 11.77 -32.87 -3.13
C ASN A 437 10.70 -32.51 -2.08
N LEU A 438 9.40 -32.50 -2.48
CA LEU A 438 8.34 -32.39 -1.49
C LEU A 438 8.28 -33.66 -0.64
N PRO A 439 8.03 -33.55 0.67
CA PRO A 439 7.81 -34.73 1.51
C PRO A 439 6.67 -35.59 0.95
N ALA A 440 6.89 -36.90 0.86
CA ALA A 440 5.85 -37.82 0.42
C ALA A 440 4.64 -37.78 1.36
N GLY A 441 3.44 -37.86 0.78
CA GLY A 441 2.20 -37.80 1.57
C GLY A 441 1.00 -37.34 0.76
N THR A 442 -0.13 -37.25 1.45
CA THR A 442 -1.36 -36.66 0.89
C THR A 442 -1.44 -35.20 1.24
N TYR A 443 -1.76 -34.38 0.26
CA TYR A 443 -1.92 -32.93 0.41
C TYR A 443 -3.31 -32.50 -0.04
N THR A 444 -3.80 -31.43 0.56
CA THR A 444 -4.93 -30.67 0.03
C THR A 444 -4.39 -29.47 -0.76
N LEU A 445 -4.62 -29.45 -2.07
CA LEU A 445 -4.34 -28.32 -2.94
C LEU A 445 -5.58 -27.42 -3.00
N SER A 446 -5.45 -26.17 -2.54
CA SER A 446 -6.46 -25.13 -2.74
C SER A 446 -5.88 -24.01 -3.60
N MET A 447 -6.66 -23.52 -4.56
CA MET A 447 -6.26 -22.45 -5.45
C MET A 447 -7.22 -21.27 -5.33
N TYR A 448 -6.67 -20.08 -5.20
CA TYR A 448 -7.39 -18.81 -5.08
C TYR A 448 -6.98 -17.89 -6.24
N LYS A 449 -7.87 -16.99 -6.63
CA LYS A 449 -7.60 -16.10 -7.76
C LYS A 449 -8.23 -14.73 -7.54
N VAL A 450 -7.53 -13.68 -7.96
CA VAL A 450 -8.08 -12.36 -8.25
C VAL A 450 -7.67 -11.95 -9.67
N GLY A 451 -8.59 -11.33 -10.40
CA GLY A 451 -8.43 -10.94 -11.80
C GLY A 451 -9.79 -10.65 -12.42
N TYR A 452 -9.85 -10.43 -13.70
CA TYR A 452 -11.11 -10.13 -14.40
C TYR A 452 -12.22 -11.13 -14.05
N ARG A 453 -13.33 -10.64 -13.46
CA ARG A 453 -14.50 -11.44 -13.01
C ARG A 453 -14.16 -12.55 -12.00
N ALA A 454 -13.07 -12.39 -11.24
CA ALA A 454 -12.71 -13.31 -10.18
C ALA A 454 -12.27 -12.49 -8.96
N ASN A 455 -13.04 -12.50 -7.87
CA ASN A 455 -12.86 -11.58 -6.75
C ASN A 455 -12.73 -10.11 -7.21
N ASP A 456 -13.58 -9.74 -8.16
CA ASP A 456 -13.62 -8.47 -8.88
C ASP A 456 -15.04 -7.89 -8.79
N ALA A 457 -15.32 -7.23 -7.66
CA ALA A 457 -16.62 -6.63 -7.41
C ALA A 457 -16.88 -5.41 -8.30
N HIS A 458 -15.83 -4.71 -8.76
CA HIS A 458 -15.98 -3.54 -9.62
C HIS A 458 -16.59 -3.91 -10.98
N THR A 459 -16.12 -4.97 -11.64
CA THR A 459 -16.75 -5.45 -12.88
C THR A 459 -18.22 -5.88 -12.62
N GLY A 460 -18.50 -6.49 -11.46
CA GLY A 460 -19.88 -6.79 -11.06
C GLY A 460 -20.76 -5.55 -10.87
N TYR A 461 -20.20 -4.46 -10.36
CA TYR A 461 -20.87 -3.17 -10.25
C TYR A 461 -21.13 -2.53 -11.63
N ILE A 462 -20.17 -2.65 -12.57
CA ILE A 462 -20.38 -2.25 -13.97
C ILE A 462 -21.54 -3.01 -14.60
N ASP A 463 -21.62 -4.34 -14.41
CA ASP A 463 -22.70 -5.18 -14.91
C ASP A 463 -24.09 -4.80 -14.35
N MET A 464 -24.14 -4.19 -13.17
CA MET A 464 -25.37 -3.66 -12.58
C MET A 464 -25.81 -2.30 -13.16
N GLY A 465 -25.06 -1.75 -14.14
CA GLY A 465 -25.31 -0.43 -14.71
C GLY A 465 -24.83 0.74 -13.84
N ARG A 466 -23.89 0.49 -12.93
CA ARG A 466 -23.28 1.51 -12.05
C ARG A 466 -24.30 2.36 -11.28
N PRO A 467 -25.15 1.77 -10.46
CA PRO A 467 -26.11 2.53 -9.67
C PRO A 467 -25.40 3.50 -8.72
N ASN A 468 -25.86 4.73 -8.66
CA ASN A 468 -25.29 5.75 -7.74
C ASN A 468 -25.36 5.31 -6.28
N GLN A 469 -26.33 4.48 -5.93
CA GLN A 469 -26.49 3.90 -4.60
C GLN A 469 -26.81 2.41 -4.72
N LEU A 470 -26.22 1.61 -3.82
CA LEU A 470 -26.49 0.18 -3.73
C LEU A 470 -27.55 -0.09 -2.66
N ASN A 471 -28.59 -0.86 -3.01
CA ASN A 471 -29.46 -1.44 -2.00
C ASN A 471 -28.78 -2.63 -1.31
N LYS A 472 -29.37 -3.11 -0.22
CA LYS A 472 -28.79 -4.20 0.60
C LYS A 472 -28.52 -5.47 -0.23
N GLN A 473 -29.43 -5.85 -1.14
CA GLN A 473 -29.25 -7.04 -1.97
C GLN A 473 -28.10 -6.90 -2.96
N GLN A 474 -27.91 -5.71 -3.54
CA GLN A 474 -26.78 -5.42 -4.42
C GLN A 474 -25.45 -5.48 -3.67
N VAL A 475 -25.39 -4.92 -2.46
CA VAL A 475 -24.19 -5.02 -1.60
C VAL A 475 -23.84 -6.48 -1.32
N GLU A 476 -24.81 -7.29 -0.88
CA GLU A 476 -24.59 -8.72 -0.60
C GLU A 476 -24.18 -9.49 -1.85
N LYS A 477 -24.76 -9.17 -3.02
CA LYS A 477 -24.36 -9.78 -4.29
C LYS A 477 -22.90 -9.46 -4.62
N LEU A 478 -22.47 -8.20 -4.51
CA LEU A 478 -21.07 -7.81 -4.77
C LEU A 478 -20.10 -8.45 -3.75
N LYS A 479 -20.46 -8.51 -2.47
CA LYS A 479 -19.70 -9.25 -1.47
C LYS A 479 -19.56 -10.74 -1.81
N SER A 480 -20.61 -11.36 -2.33
CA SER A 480 -20.56 -12.76 -2.75
C SER A 480 -19.65 -13.01 -3.96
N MET A 481 -19.54 -12.02 -4.86
CA MET A 481 -18.65 -12.07 -6.03
C MET A 481 -17.18 -11.84 -5.66
N SER A 482 -16.92 -11.23 -4.50
CA SER A 482 -15.59 -10.98 -3.94
C SER A 482 -15.47 -11.57 -2.53
N ASN A 483 -15.64 -12.90 -2.42
CA ASN A 483 -15.68 -13.62 -1.15
C ASN A 483 -14.36 -14.29 -0.75
N GLY A 484 -13.36 -14.32 -1.66
CA GLY A 484 -12.05 -14.90 -1.41
C GLY A 484 -12.00 -16.41 -1.32
N ASN A 485 -13.06 -17.12 -1.71
CA ASN A 485 -13.10 -18.57 -1.68
C ASN A 485 -12.16 -19.21 -2.71
N ALA A 486 -11.66 -20.40 -2.41
CA ALA A 486 -10.91 -21.19 -3.37
C ALA A 486 -11.80 -21.55 -4.57
N PHE A 487 -11.34 -21.28 -5.78
CA PHE A 487 -12.04 -21.67 -7.00
C PHE A 487 -11.78 -23.14 -7.39
N TYR A 488 -10.76 -23.76 -6.77
CA TYR A 488 -10.40 -25.15 -7.00
C TYR A 488 -9.83 -25.75 -5.71
N THR A 489 -10.30 -26.92 -5.33
CA THR A 489 -9.77 -27.69 -4.20
C THR A 489 -9.76 -29.19 -4.55
N THR A 490 -8.64 -29.87 -4.31
CA THR A 490 -8.49 -31.31 -4.55
C THR A 490 -7.45 -31.94 -3.62
N LYS A 491 -7.50 -33.27 -3.47
CA LYS A 491 -6.42 -34.03 -2.85
C LYS A 491 -5.35 -34.39 -3.87
N VAL A 492 -4.09 -34.27 -3.49
CA VAL A 492 -2.92 -34.64 -4.30
C VAL A 492 -2.04 -35.60 -3.51
N VAL A 493 -1.59 -36.67 -4.15
CA VAL A 493 -0.63 -37.58 -3.54
C VAL A 493 0.75 -37.28 -4.11
N VAL A 494 1.66 -36.87 -3.26
CA VAL A 494 3.10 -36.75 -3.57
C VAL A 494 3.76 -38.08 -3.27
N LYS A 495 4.31 -38.72 -4.31
CA LYS A 495 4.99 -40.00 -4.20
C LYS A 495 6.40 -39.87 -3.58
N ALA A 496 7.07 -40.95 -3.31
CA ALA A 496 8.41 -40.99 -2.71
C ALA A 496 9.48 -40.22 -3.51
N ASN A 497 9.27 -39.99 -4.82
CA ASN A 497 10.15 -39.16 -5.65
C ASN A 497 10.00 -37.64 -5.38
N GLY A 498 9.08 -37.23 -4.53
CA GLY A 498 8.88 -35.85 -4.12
C GLY A 498 8.42 -34.90 -5.23
N SER A 499 7.90 -35.41 -6.36
CA SER A 499 7.53 -34.58 -7.49
C SER A 499 6.06 -34.10 -7.41
N PHE A 500 5.83 -32.82 -7.72
CA PHE A 500 4.52 -32.22 -7.92
C PHE A 500 4.55 -31.35 -9.17
N SER A 501 3.50 -31.41 -9.97
CA SER A 501 3.34 -30.50 -11.11
C SER A 501 1.89 -30.05 -11.25
N LYS A 502 1.72 -28.80 -11.72
CA LYS A 502 0.41 -28.20 -11.98
C LYS A 502 0.52 -27.16 -13.09
N ASP A 503 -0.34 -27.26 -14.08
CA ASP A 503 -0.52 -26.23 -15.09
C ASP A 503 -1.66 -25.30 -14.69
N ILE A 504 -1.46 -23.99 -14.95
CA ILE A 504 -2.40 -22.91 -14.66
C ILE A 504 -2.54 -22.04 -15.89
N ASP A 505 -3.77 -21.84 -16.35
CA ASP A 505 -4.05 -20.86 -17.40
C ASP A 505 -4.16 -19.46 -16.78
N LEU A 506 -3.29 -18.55 -17.23
CA LEU A 506 -3.30 -17.13 -16.83
C LEU A 506 -3.90 -16.24 -17.91
N ARG A 507 -4.55 -15.18 -17.48
CA ARG A 507 -4.95 -14.04 -18.29
C ARG A 507 -4.16 -12.79 -17.84
N GLU A 508 -4.28 -11.71 -18.60
CA GLU A 508 -3.71 -10.41 -18.23
C GLU A 508 -4.12 -10.01 -16.82
N ASN A 509 -3.14 -9.67 -16.00
CA ASN A 509 -3.29 -9.21 -14.61
C ASN A 509 -4.01 -10.21 -13.67
N ASP A 510 -4.05 -11.50 -14.01
CA ASP A 510 -4.47 -12.53 -13.07
C ASP A 510 -3.41 -12.71 -11.97
N VAL A 511 -3.87 -12.83 -10.74
CA VAL A 511 -3.08 -13.24 -9.56
C VAL A 511 -3.64 -14.55 -9.03
N VAL A 512 -2.78 -15.55 -8.85
CA VAL A 512 -3.17 -16.88 -8.38
C VAL A 512 -2.31 -17.29 -7.19
N LEU A 513 -2.97 -17.72 -6.11
CA LEU A 513 -2.33 -18.37 -4.98
C LEU A 513 -2.65 -19.85 -4.96
N LEU A 514 -1.61 -20.69 -4.97
CA LEU A 514 -1.69 -22.13 -4.66
C LEU A 514 -1.29 -22.33 -3.20
N ASN A 515 -2.09 -23.08 -2.48
CA ASN A 515 -1.79 -23.52 -1.13
C ASN A 515 -1.84 -25.04 -1.07
N LEU A 516 -0.70 -25.65 -0.87
CA LEU A 516 -0.53 -27.11 -0.80
C LEU A 516 -0.27 -27.47 0.66
N VAL A 517 -1.31 -27.92 1.35
CA VAL A 517 -1.30 -28.24 2.78
C VAL A 517 -1.19 -29.75 2.96
N ARG A 518 -0.19 -30.20 3.71
CA ARG A 518 0.02 -31.59 4.05
C ARG A 518 -1.04 -32.04 5.06
N ASN A 519 -1.74 -33.15 4.77
CA ASN A 519 -2.80 -33.69 5.63
C ASN A 519 -2.23 -34.47 6.81
#